data_72a65c18af22a37cae1b7bc150fa6c62
#
_entry.id   72a65c18af22a37cae1b7bc150fa6c62
#
_cell.length_a   1.000
_cell.length_b   1.000
_cell.length_c   1.000
_cell.angle_alpha   90.00
_cell.angle_beta   90.00
_cell.angle_gamma   90.00
#
_symmetry.space_group_name_H-M   'P 1'
#
loop_
_entity.id
_entity.type
_entity.pdbx_description
1 polymer ?
#
loop_
_entity_poly.entity_id
_entity_poly.type
_entity_poly.pdbx_seq_one_letter_code
_entity_poly.pdbx_strand_id
1 'polypeptide(L)'
;MSQYIVSARKYRPDSFGTLIGQDNIAQTLKNSILRGQLAHAYLFCGPRGVGKTTTARIFAKMINCSNPSEDMEPCGTCESCLSFAEGRSYCIHELDAASNNGVEDIKALMDKVRIPPQVGRYSVYIIDEVHMLSQAAFNAFLKTLEEPPAHAIFILATTEKHKILPTILSRCQTYDFNRITIETIVRNLRMVASSENITIDDESLHVIAHKADGAMRDALTIFDQTVAFCGTDVKYQDVLRNLNVLDYEYSFSLVDAFLKGDYPTALLAFDEILTKGFNALHFIAALSSHLRDLIVSKSGGLEALLELPDSLKARYKEQADRCTLPFLYEALNITTTCESGYRASVNPRLHIEFAMMRLSFILTRMQTPAAQPAAPVQQPASVVAQPAQAAQPAPTPVQPAHPAPAPVTASASADVAPAQPQRRERAARPGAVAASAKSLVEKEEGVKNEVDTGAAPSEELLKAKWPELAKEYASKPRMASMLSTTTLRIEGDDTKRIVTFMVDNEAQKDWVESKLLHDLEGKYQRIVGSPRVALRVDVIPHEEVKPVVYMPEDKAKELMAENDEVKSLVKDLGLDTK
;
A
#
# COMPACT_ATOMS: atom_id res chain seq x y z
N MET A 1 8.67 5.79 41.90
CA MET A 1 7.63 5.29 40.96
C MET A 1 8.35 4.67 39.78
N SER A 2 8.22 3.38 39.55
CA SER A 2 8.81 2.73 38.38
C SER A 2 8.12 3.30 37.13
N GLN A 3 8.92 3.82 36.20
CA GLN A 3 8.40 4.35 34.93
C GLN A 3 7.76 3.19 34.15
N TYR A 4 6.49 3.33 33.75
CA TYR A 4 5.81 2.31 32.92
C TYR A 4 6.53 2.15 31.58
N ILE A 5 6.93 0.95 31.26
CA ILE A 5 7.58 0.59 29.99
C ILE A 5 6.61 -0.27 29.20
N VAL A 6 6.28 0.15 27.99
CA VAL A 6 5.40 -0.59 27.06
C VAL A 6 5.95 -2.00 26.79
N SER A 7 5.10 -3.04 26.78
CA SER A 7 5.50 -4.44 26.62
C SER A 7 6.31 -4.71 25.36
N ALA A 8 5.99 -4.05 24.25
CA ALA A 8 6.76 -4.11 23.00
C ALA A 8 8.23 -3.68 23.16
N ARG A 9 8.56 -2.88 24.19
CA ARG A 9 9.94 -2.49 24.53
C ARG A 9 10.51 -3.38 25.64
N LYS A 10 9.72 -3.70 26.66
CA LYS A 10 10.14 -4.49 27.82
C LYS A 10 10.52 -5.93 27.42
N TYR A 11 9.72 -6.54 26.54
CA TYR A 11 9.90 -7.91 26.07
C TYR A 11 10.56 -7.98 24.69
N ARG A 12 11.30 -6.93 24.29
CA ARG A 12 12.06 -6.97 23.05
C ARG A 12 13.20 -7.98 23.19
N PRO A 13 13.31 -8.98 22.27
CA PRO A 13 14.39 -9.96 22.28
C PRO A 13 15.78 -9.31 22.29
N ASP A 14 16.70 -9.82 23.10
CA ASP A 14 18.08 -9.36 23.24
C ASP A 14 19.11 -10.41 22.83
N SER A 15 18.64 -11.60 22.50
CA SER A 15 19.42 -12.77 22.05
C SER A 15 18.70 -13.51 20.93
N PHE A 16 19.41 -14.33 20.17
CA PHE A 16 18.81 -15.15 19.11
C PHE A 16 17.87 -16.21 19.66
N GLY A 17 18.17 -16.76 20.85
CA GLY A 17 17.33 -17.76 21.52
C GLY A 17 15.98 -17.22 21.98
N THR A 18 15.88 -15.92 22.20
CA THR A 18 14.61 -15.24 22.56
C THR A 18 13.87 -14.68 21.33
N LEU A 19 14.46 -14.78 20.13
CA LEU A 19 13.83 -14.33 18.89
C LEU A 19 12.69 -15.29 18.51
N ILE A 20 11.53 -14.75 18.20
CA ILE A 20 10.30 -15.52 18.01
C ILE A 20 9.97 -15.65 16.52
N GLY A 21 9.76 -16.90 16.06
CA GLY A 21 9.24 -17.21 14.73
C GLY A 21 10.18 -16.94 13.56
N GLN A 22 11.49 -16.70 13.83
CA GLN A 22 12.51 -16.47 12.82
C GLN A 22 13.73 -17.38 13.00
N ASP A 23 13.51 -18.62 13.43
CA ASP A 23 14.57 -19.58 13.80
C ASP A 23 15.56 -19.85 12.67
N ASN A 24 15.06 -19.99 11.44
CA ASN A 24 15.91 -20.23 10.26
C ASN A 24 16.88 -19.06 9.99
N ILE A 25 16.43 -17.83 10.16
CA ILE A 25 17.25 -16.64 9.98
C ILE A 25 18.29 -16.55 11.08
N ALA A 26 17.86 -16.76 12.35
CA ALA A 26 18.74 -16.78 13.50
C ALA A 26 19.86 -17.82 13.33
N GLN A 27 19.52 -19.04 12.92
CA GLN A 27 20.49 -20.11 12.68
C GLN A 27 21.46 -19.80 11.53
N THR A 28 20.95 -19.21 10.45
CA THR A 28 21.80 -18.83 9.31
C THR A 28 22.80 -17.73 9.69
N LEU A 29 22.36 -16.73 10.46
CA LEU A 29 23.22 -15.66 10.96
C LEU A 29 24.27 -16.21 11.95
N LYS A 30 23.89 -17.08 12.90
CA LYS A 30 24.81 -17.79 13.79
C LYS A 30 25.88 -18.56 13.00
N ASN A 31 25.47 -19.31 11.98
CA ASN A 31 26.37 -20.06 11.14
C ASN A 31 27.37 -19.18 10.36
N SER A 32 26.93 -18.01 9.90
CA SER A 32 27.82 -17.05 9.20
C SER A 32 28.92 -16.51 10.12
N ILE A 33 28.58 -16.27 11.40
CA ILE A 33 29.54 -15.85 12.41
C ILE A 33 30.54 -16.98 12.73
N LEU A 34 30.04 -18.19 12.98
CA LEU A 34 30.86 -19.38 13.29
C LEU A 34 31.89 -19.67 12.19
N ARG A 35 31.49 -19.52 10.93
CA ARG A 35 32.38 -19.76 9.77
C ARG A 35 33.29 -18.58 9.47
N GLY A 36 33.15 -17.45 10.15
CA GLY A 36 33.89 -16.22 9.84
C GLY A 36 33.55 -15.64 8.45
N GLN A 37 32.39 -16.00 7.89
CA GLN A 37 31.94 -15.58 6.56
C GLN A 37 30.88 -14.46 6.70
N LEU A 38 31.33 -13.29 7.17
CA LEU A 38 30.46 -12.13 7.29
C LEU A 38 30.44 -11.36 5.96
N ALA A 39 29.24 -11.08 5.48
CA ALA A 39 29.06 -10.17 4.36
C ALA A 39 29.22 -8.71 4.84
N HIS A 40 29.62 -7.84 3.95
CA HIS A 40 29.73 -6.40 4.25
C HIS A 40 28.36 -5.69 4.26
N ALA A 41 27.32 -6.26 3.65
CA ALA A 41 25.99 -5.71 3.63
C ALA A 41 24.91 -6.79 3.72
N TYR A 42 23.94 -6.56 4.59
CA TYR A 42 22.76 -7.40 4.83
C TYR A 42 21.51 -6.59 4.53
N LEU A 43 20.50 -7.23 3.94
CA LEU A 43 19.19 -6.62 3.71
C LEU A 43 18.10 -7.49 4.33
N PHE A 44 17.43 -6.98 5.36
CA PHE A 44 16.32 -7.63 6.06
C PHE A 44 15.00 -7.10 5.52
N CYS A 45 14.27 -7.95 4.81
CA CYS A 45 12.99 -7.62 4.18
C CYS A 45 11.84 -8.32 4.89
N GLY A 46 10.67 -7.69 4.95
CA GLY A 46 9.45 -8.33 5.49
C GLY A 46 8.51 -7.35 6.18
N PRO A 47 7.32 -7.79 6.59
CA PRO A 47 6.31 -6.94 7.20
C PRO A 47 6.81 -6.18 8.42
N ARG A 48 6.08 -5.14 8.83
CA ARG A 48 6.36 -4.41 10.06
C ARG A 48 6.15 -5.33 11.27
N GLY A 49 6.93 -5.14 12.34
CA GLY A 49 6.69 -5.81 13.62
C GLY A 49 7.15 -7.27 13.72
N VAL A 50 7.75 -7.87 12.66
CA VAL A 50 8.20 -9.28 12.63
C VAL A 50 9.61 -9.50 13.19
N GLY A 51 10.32 -8.46 13.65
CA GLY A 51 11.61 -8.58 14.32
C GLY A 51 12.84 -8.18 13.52
N LYS A 52 12.73 -7.57 12.31
CA LYS A 52 13.86 -7.16 11.46
C LYS A 52 14.92 -6.35 12.21
N THR A 53 14.53 -5.19 12.75
CA THR A 53 15.43 -4.30 13.50
C THR A 53 15.94 -4.94 14.79
N THR A 54 15.13 -5.78 15.43
CA THR A 54 15.53 -6.54 16.62
C THR A 54 16.64 -7.53 16.27
N THR A 55 16.48 -8.32 15.21
CA THR A 55 17.50 -9.26 14.72
C THR A 55 18.76 -8.52 14.29
N ALA A 56 18.63 -7.36 13.63
CA ALA A 56 19.78 -6.50 13.27
C ALA A 56 20.59 -6.10 14.51
N ARG A 57 19.91 -5.70 15.59
CA ARG A 57 20.55 -5.32 16.86
C ARG A 57 21.24 -6.50 17.54
N ILE A 58 20.59 -7.68 17.60
CA ILE A 58 21.18 -8.90 18.18
C ILE A 58 22.42 -9.30 17.37
N PHE A 59 22.32 -9.29 16.05
CA PHE A 59 23.43 -9.64 15.16
C PHE A 59 24.61 -8.68 15.31
N ALA A 60 24.35 -7.36 15.32
CA ALA A 60 25.37 -6.33 15.53
C ALA A 60 26.07 -6.47 16.90
N LYS A 61 25.29 -6.77 17.98
CA LYS A 61 25.79 -7.02 19.32
C LYS A 61 26.67 -8.26 19.35
N MET A 62 26.24 -9.33 18.64
CA MET A 62 26.96 -10.61 18.60
C MET A 62 28.31 -10.49 17.85
N ILE A 63 28.36 -9.81 16.71
CA ILE A 63 29.58 -9.63 15.92
C ILE A 63 30.69 -8.92 16.73
N ASN A 64 30.28 -7.98 17.59
CA ASN A 64 31.19 -7.18 18.42
C ASN A 64 31.36 -7.72 19.85
N CYS A 65 30.74 -8.85 20.18
CA CYS A 65 30.86 -9.44 21.51
C CYS A 65 32.26 -10.04 21.72
N SER A 66 32.92 -9.68 22.86
CA SER A 66 34.23 -10.19 23.19
C SER A 66 34.20 -11.64 23.72
N ASN A 67 33.11 -12.02 24.37
CA ASN A 67 32.96 -13.35 25.00
C ASN A 67 31.59 -13.97 24.64
N PRO A 68 31.39 -14.40 23.37
CA PRO A 68 30.16 -15.08 22.99
C PRO A 68 29.98 -16.38 23.75
N SER A 69 28.73 -16.79 24.04
CA SER A 69 28.42 -18.08 24.61
C SER A 69 28.69 -19.23 23.62
N GLU A 70 28.72 -20.48 24.09
CA GLU A 70 28.85 -21.67 23.23
C GLU A 70 27.71 -21.75 22.19
N ASP A 71 26.52 -21.27 22.54
CA ASP A 71 25.35 -21.20 21.65
C ASP A 71 25.36 -20.01 20.69
N MET A 72 26.47 -19.28 20.59
CA MET A 72 26.61 -18.08 19.79
C MET A 72 25.58 -16.99 20.15
N GLU A 73 25.48 -16.73 21.46
CA GLU A 73 24.68 -15.63 22.00
C GLU A 73 25.58 -14.53 22.59
N PRO A 74 25.18 -13.25 22.50
CA PRO A 74 25.96 -12.16 23.08
C PRO A 74 25.99 -12.26 24.60
N CYS A 75 27.17 -12.11 25.22
CA CYS A 75 27.34 -12.33 26.68
C CYS A 75 26.57 -11.32 27.57
N GLY A 76 26.19 -10.16 27.02
CA GLY A 76 25.50 -9.10 27.78
C GLY A 76 26.35 -8.34 28.81
N THR A 77 27.57 -8.80 29.12
CA THR A 77 28.42 -8.30 30.22
C THR A 77 29.70 -7.60 29.75
N CYS A 78 30.18 -7.83 28.53
CA CYS A 78 31.38 -7.16 28.02
C CYS A 78 31.10 -5.68 27.71
N GLU A 79 32.15 -4.89 27.58
CA GLU A 79 32.08 -3.45 27.33
C GLU A 79 31.22 -3.10 26.09
N SER A 80 31.40 -3.83 25.00
CA SER A 80 30.61 -3.63 23.78
C SER A 80 29.12 -3.93 23.99
N CYS A 81 28.78 -4.99 24.75
CA CYS A 81 27.40 -5.35 25.05
C CYS A 81 26.72 -4.34 25.99
N LEU A 82 27.44 -3.86 27.02
CA LEU A 82 26.93 -2.90 27.99
C LEU A 82 26.74 -1.51 27.37
N SER A 83 27.75 -1.00 26.64
CA SER A 83 27.66 0.30 25.95
C SER A 83 26.51 0.34 24.95
N PHE A 84 26.25 -0.77 24.27
CA PHE A 84 25.11 -0.85 23.36
C PHE A 84 23.76 -0.90 24.09
N ALA A 85 23.66 -1.62 25.20
CA ALA A 85 22.43 -1.68 26.02
C ALA A 85 22.08 -0.29 26.60
N GLU A 86 23.10 0.50 26.97
CA GLU A 86 22.95 1.87 27.46
C GLU A 86 22.75 2.92 26.36
N GLY A 87 22.77 2.53 25.09
CA GLY A 87 22.60 3.43 23.95
C GLY A 87 23.81 4.35 23.68
N ARG A 88 25.00 3.98 24.19
CA ARG A 88 26.26 4.74 24.09
C ARG A 88 27.32 4.02 23.27
N SER A 89 26.91 3.14 22.36
CA SER A 89 27.85 2.36 21.55
C SER A 89 28.58 3.24 20.54
N TYR A 90 29.90 3.11 20.48
CA TYR A 90 30.74 3.75 19.46
C TYR A 90 30.93 2.90 18.20
N CYS A 91 30.52 1.61 18.24
CA CYS A 91 30.70 0.66 17.14
C CYS A 91 29.39 0.21 16.49
N ILE A 92 28.23 0.53 17.07
CA ILE A 92 26.92 0.21 16.47
C ILE A 92 26.11 1.50 16.36
N HIS A 93 25.79 1.87 15.13
CA HIS A 93 25.07 3.08 14.78
C HIS A 93 23.71 2.72 14.21
N GLU A 94 22.65 3.29 14.77
CA GLU A 94 21.28 3.10 14.28
C GLU A 94 20.79 4.38 13.65
N LEU A 95 20.25 4.28 12.43
CA LEU A 95 19.63 5.36 11.68
C LEU A 95 18.24 4.91 11.23
N ASP A 96 17.24 5.73 11.50
CA ASP A 96 15.91 5.59 10.90
C ASP A 96 15.83 6.46 9.64
N ALA A 97 15.70 5.83 8.47
CA ALA A 97 15.64 6.52 7.20
C ALA A 97 14.31 7.29 7.01
N ALA A 98 13.27 7.01 7.80
CA ALA A 98 12.05 7.82 7.76
C ALA A 98 12.28 9.23 8.29
N SER A 99 13.17 9.37 9.30
CA SER A 99 13.53 10.64 9.91
C SER A 99 14.77 11.30 9.28
N ASN A 100 15.65 10.50 8.65
CA ASN A 100 16.95 10.93 8.12
C ASN A 100 17.09 10.45 6.67
N ASN A 101 16.31 11.03 5.75
CA ASN A 101 16.24 10.59 4.35
C ASN A 101 17.06 11.45 3.38
N GLY A 102 17.71 12.50 3.89
CA GLY A 102 18.47 13.46 3.12
C GLY A 102 19.82 12.93 2.61
N VAL A 103 20.33 13.54 1.55
CA VAL A 103 21.67 13.24 1.03
C VAL A 103 22.75 13.61 2.02
N GLU A 104 22.55 14.70 2.77
CA GLU A 104 23.51 15.22 3.74
C GLU A 104 23.65 14.30 4.94
N ASP A 105 22.52 13.73 5.43
CA ASP A 105 22.51 12.76 6.52
C ASP A 105 23.33 11.50 6.15
N ILE A 106 23.11 11.00 4.94
CA ILE A 106 23.85 9.82 4.43
C ILE A 106 25.31 10.16 4.19
N LYS A 107 25.66 11.34 3.70
CA LYS A 107 27.06 11.77 3.57
C LYS A 107 27.75 11.83 4.92
N ALA A 108 27.12 12.46 5.91
CA ALA A 108 27.65 12.53 7.27
C ALA A 108 27.84 11.13 7.90
N LEU A 109 26.93 10.18 7.60
CA LEU A 109 27.08 8.78 7.98
C LEU A 109 28.29 8.15 7.26
N MET A 110 28.45 8.36 5.95
CA MET A 110 29.55 7.80 5.17
C MET A 110 30.92 8.31 5.59
N ASP A 111 31.02 9.55 6.05
CA ASP A 111 32.26 10.10 6.59
C ASP A 111 32.64 9.41 7.92
N LYS A 112 31.66 9.05 8.76
CA LYS A 112 31.89 8.25 9.97
C LYS A 112 32.31 6.80 9.64
N VAL A 113 31.79 6.23 8.55
CA VAL A 113 32.11 4.86 8.12
C VAL A 113 33.60 4.68 7.81
N ARG A 114 34.31 5.74 7.40
CA ARG A 114 35.74 5.69 7.09
C ARG A 114 36.63 5.56 8.33
N ILE A 115 36.08 5.87 9.51
CA ILE A 115 36.82 5.84 10.77
C ILE A 115 36.71 4.43 11.37
N PRO A 116 37.84 3.73 11.61
CA PRO A 116 37.80 2.41 12.23
C PRO A 116 37.29 2.50 13.68
N PRO A 117 36.60 1.44 14.19
CA PRO A 117 36.07 1.42 15.54
C PRO A 117 37.20 1.44 16.57
N GLN A 118 37.01 2.20 17.66
CA GLN A 118 37.94 2.23 18.80
C GLN A 118 37.73 1.05 19.75
N VAL A 119 36.48 0.55 19.82
CA VAL A 119 36.07 -0.60 20.64
C VAL A 119 35.30 -1.57 19.74
N GLY A 120 35.54 -2.88 19.87
CA GLY A 120 34.92 -3.90 19.03
C GLY A 120 35.69 -4.19 17.74
N ARG A 121 35.23 -5.17 16.95
CA ARG A 121 35.90 -5.61 15.71
C ARG A 121 35.38 -4.87 14.48
N TYR A 122 34.10 -4.50 14.48
CA TYR A 122 33.41 -3.93 13.32
C TYR A 122 32.62 -2.68 13.71
N SER A 123 32.55 -1.71 12.80
CA SER A 123 31.60 -0.62 12.85
C SER A 123 30.33 -1.09 12.12
N VAL A 124 29.23 -1.28 12.87
CA VAL A 124 27.96 -1.78 12.31
C VAL A 124 26.98 -0.63 12.15
N TYR A 125 26.42 -0.49 10.96
CA TYR A 125 25.46 0.55 10.61
C TYR A 125 24.11 -0.08 10.32
N ILE A 126 23.13 0.11 11.21
CA ILE A 126 21.77 -0.36 11.06
C ILE A 126 20.95 0.80 10.48
N ILE A 127 20.40 0.61 9.28
CA ILE A 127 19.53 1.59 8.62
C ILE A 127 18.14 0.99 8.50
N ASP A 128 17.22 1.49 9.33
CA ASP A 128 15.83 1.02 9.32
C ASP A 128 15.00 1.79 8.29
N GLU A 129 13.96 1.14 7.74
CA GLU A 129 13.07 1.62 6.68
C GLU A 129 13.83 2.25 5.50
N VAL A 130 14.91 1.58 5.07
CA VAL A 130 15.83 2.08 4.06
C VAL A 130 15.16 2.51 2.74
N HIS A 131 13.96 1.99 2.42
CA HIS A 131 13.17 2.39 1.25
C HIS A 131 12.68 3.85 1.30
N MET A 132 12.76 4.51 2.47
CA MET A 132 12.40 5.91 2.66
C MET A 132 13.51 6.88 2.23
N LEU A 133 14.72 6.40 1.97
CA LEU A 133 15.83 7.22 1.49
C LEU A 133 15.50 7.86 0.13
N SER A 134 15.90 9.11 -0.05
CA SER A 134 15.80 9.77 -1.35
C SER A 134 16.68 9.09 -2.41
N GLN A 135 16.32 9.22 -3.68
CA GLN A 135 17.10 8.65 -4.79
C GLN A 135 18.57 9.13 -4.78
N ALA A 136 18.78 10.38 -4.43
CA ALA A 136 20.13 10.97 -4.34
C ALA A 136 20.93 10.42 -3.14
N ALA A 137 20.25 10.14 -2.00
CA ALA A 137 20.84 9.47 -0.84
C ALA A 137 21.21 8.01 -1.17
N PHE A 138 20.36 7.27 -1.87
CA PHE A 138 20.68 5.94 -2.37
C PHE A 138 21.94 5.95 -3.27
N ASN A 139 22.03 6.89 -4.21
CA ASN A 139 23.19 6.99 -5.09
C ASN A 139 24.50 7.31 -4.35
N ALA A 140 24.43 8.14 -3.30
CA ALA A 140 25.57 8.41 -2.44
C ALA A 140 26.00 7.16 -1.65
N PHE A 141 25.02 6.36 -1.19
CA PHE A 141 25.25 5.13 -0.44
C PHE A 141 25.83 4.00 -1.29
N LEU A 142 25.41 3.87 -2.57
CA LEU A 142 25.92 2.84 -3.50
C LEU A 142 27.44 2.82 -3.61
N LYS A 143 28.08 4.00 -3.63
CA LYS A 143 29.53 4.11 -3.72
C LYS A 143 30.24 3.40 -2.56
N THR A 144 29.71 3.50 -1.36
CA THR A 144 30.29 2.82 -0.18
C THR A 144 29.95 1.33 -0.14
N LEU A 145 28.81 0.92 -0.70
CA LEU A 145 28.47 -0.51 -0.83
C LEU A 145 29.32 -1.22 -1.89
N GLU A 146 29.84 -0.51 -2.89
CA GLU A 146 30.74 -1.07 -3.92
C GLU A 146 32.16 -1.29 -3.38
N GLU A 147 32.66 -0.35 -2.58
CA GLU A 147 33.98 -0.39 -1.98
C GLU A 147 33.90 -0.15 -0.46
N PRO A 148 33.33 -1.11 0.30
CA PRO A 148 33.16 -0.95 1.74
C PRO A 148 34.50 -1.07 2.46
N PRO A 149 34.77 -0.26 3.50
CA PRO A 149 35.89 -0.48 4.38
C PRO A 149 35.79 -1.85 5.07
N ALA A 150 36.92 -2.56 5.23
CA ALA A 150 36.95 -3.91 5.79
C ALA A 150 36.35 -4.04 7.21
N HIS A 151 36.29 -2.94 7.95
CA HIS A 151 35.73 -2.87 9.30
C HIS A 151 34.24 -2.49 9.33
N ALA A 152 33.63 -2.12 8.19
CA ALA A 152 32.26 -1.65 8.15
C ALA A 152 31.29 -2.77 7.71
N ILE A 153 30.21 -2.94 8.47
CA ILE A 153 29.10 -3.84 8.14
C ILE A 153 27.79 -3.04 8.12
N PHE A 154 27.05 -3.15 7.02
CA PHE A 154 25.76 -2.52 6.85
C PHE A 154 24.62 -3.52 7.05
N ILE A 155 23.62 -3.17 7.84
CA ILE A 155 22.40 -3.96 8.03
C ILE A 155 21.22 -3.05 7.67
N LEU A 156 20.65 -3.26 6.50
CA LEU A 156 19.54 -2.51 5.97
C LEU A 156 18.25 -3.25 6.32
N ALA A 157 17.24 -2.55 6.81
CA ALA A 157 15.92 -3.13 7.06
C ALA A 157 14.86 -2.39 6.24
N THR A 158 13.89 -3.12 5.68
CA THR A 158 12.81 -2.56 4.89
C THR A 158 11.52 -3.35 5.04
N THR A 159 10.40 -2.64 5.01
CA THR A 159 9.07 -3.24 4.87
C THR A 159 8.67 -3.43 3.40
N GLU A 160 9.31 -2.73 2.46
CA GLU A 160 8.95 -2.70 1.06
C GLU A 160 10.14 -3.06 0.15
N LYS A 161 10.39 -4.36 0.02
CA LYS A 161 11.48 -4.90 -0.82
C LYS A 161 11.41 -4.40 -2.27
N HIS A 162 10.20 -4.23 -2.82
CA HIS A 162 10.00 -3.81 -4.21
C HIS A 162 10.42 -2.36 -4.49
N LYS A 163 10.56 -1.52 -3.46
CA LYS A 163 11.07 -0.14 -3.58
C LYS A 163 12.61 -0.06 -3.54
N ILE A 164 13.29 -1.15 -3.21
CA ILE A 164 14.75 -1.18 -3.15
C ILE A 164 15.34 -1.34 -4.54
N LEU A 165 16.33 -0.52 -4.86
CA LEU A 165 17.00 -0.57 -6.15
C LEU A 165 17.68 -1.93 -6.40
N PRO A 166 17.57 -2.51 -7.60
CA PRO A 166 18.24 -3.77 -7.95
C PRO A 166 19.76 -3.72 -7.75
N THR A 167 20.36 -2.54 -7.89
CA THR A 167 21.78 -2.29 -7.64
C THR A 167 22.20 -2.51 -6.19
N ILE A 168 21.30 -2.25 -5.22
CA ILE A 168 21.53 -2.54 -3.80
C ILE A 168 21.25 -4.02 -3.52
N LEU A 169 20.17 -4.58 -4.07
CA LEU A 169 19.83 -6.00 -3.90
C LEU A 169 20.99 -6.92 -4.34
N SER A 170 21.68 -6.57 -5.43
CA SER A 170 22.81 -7.37 -5.94
C SER A 170 24.07 -7.32 -5.06
N ARG A 171 24.16 -6.36 -4.13
CA ARG A 171 25.33 -6.16 -3.25
C ARG A 171 25.07 -6.55 -1.80
N CYS A 172 23.81 -6.87 -1.46
CA CYS A 172 23.41 -7.25 -0.11
C CYS A 172 23.05 -8.74 -0.04
N GLN A 173 23.41 -9.38 1.07
CA GLN A 173 22.85 -10.68 1.41
C GLN A 173 21.43 -10.47 1.95
N THR A 174 20.42 -10.95 1.21
CA THR A 174 19.02 -10.70 1.51
C THR A 174 18.43 -11.80 2.39
N TYR A 175 17.68 -11.40 3.42
CA TYR A 175 16.92 -12.26 4.33
C TYR A 175 15.46 -11.83 4.34
N ASP A 176 14.56 -12.74 4.00
CA ASP A 176 13.13 -12.50 3.97
C ASP A 176 12.48 -12.98 5.27
N PHE A 177 11.99 -12.03 6.09
CA PHE A 177 11.29 -12.29 7.35
C PHE A 177 9.83 -12.59 7.08
N ASN A 178 9.35 -13.69 7.60
CA ASN A 178 7.98 -14.14 7.46
C ASN A 178 7.09 -13.57 8.59
N ARG A 179 5.78 -13.57 8.34
CA ARG A 179 4.79 -13.37 9.39
C ARG A 179 4.91 -14.47 10.44
N ILE A 180 4.72 -14.10 11.69
CA ILE A 180 4.75 -15.05 12.82
C ILE A 180 3.38 -15.71 12.89
N THR A 181 3.36 -17.02 13.09
CA THR A 181 2.10 -17.79 13.20
C THR A 181 1.29 -17.37 14.43
N ILE A 182 -0.03 -17.42 14.35
CA ILE A 182 -0.94 -17.07 15.45
C ILE A 182 -0.61 -17.89 16.70
N GLU A 183 -0.38 -19.19 16.56
CA GLU A 183 -0.02 -20.07 17.69
C GLU A 183 1.24 -19.60 18.42
N THR A 184 2.26 -19.18 17.67
CA THR A 184 3.51 -18.67 18.23
C THR A 184 3.30 -17.34 18.95
N ILE A 185 2.46 -16.44 18.40
CA ILE A 185 2.09 -15.19 19.06
C ILE A 185 1.33 -15.47 20.36
N VAL A 186 0.31 -16.33 20.34
CA VAL A 186 -0.48 -16.72 21.52
C VAL A 186 0.41 -17.29 22.61
N ARG A 187 1.35 -18.18 22.26
CA ARG A 187 2.32 -18.75 23.22
C ARG A 187 3.15 -17.66 23.88
N ASN A 188 3.62 -16.69 23.10
CA ASN A 188 4.42 -15.59 23.64
C ASN A 188 3.58 -14.64 24.52
N LEU A 189 2.37 -14.26 24.07
CA LEU A 189 1.46 -13.42 24.85
C LEU A 189 1.07 -14.09 26.18
N ARG A 190 0.86 -15.41 26.19
CA ARG A 190 0.60 -16.18 27.42
C ARG A 190 1.78 -16.09 28.39
N MET A 191 3.01 -16.22 27.90
CA MET A 191 4.22 -16.06 28.71
C MET A 191 4.32 -14.63 29.28
N VAL A 192 4.04 -13.62 28.49
CA VAL A 192 4.02 -12.22 28.93
C VAL A 192 2.93 -11.99 29.99
N ALA A 193 1.70 -12.46 29.76
CA ALA A 193 0.59 -12.36 30.70
C ALA A 193 0.94 -13.00 32.05
N SER A 194 1.55 -14.20 32.04
CA SER A 194 2.03 -14.87 33.24
C SER A 194 3.09 -14.05 33.97
N SER A 195 4.01 -13.43 33.25
CA SER A 195 5.08 -12.60 33.84
C SER A 195 4.55 -11.29 34.46
N GLU A 196 3.46 -10.76 33.95
CA GLU A 196 2.80 -9.54 34.44
C GLU A 196 1.67 -9.84 35.46
N ASN A 197 1.43 -11.11 35.80
CA ASN A 197 0.32 -11.56 36.65
C ASN A 197 -1.06 -11.13 36.15
N ILE A 198 -1.28 -11.25 34.82
CA ILE A 198 -2.54 -10.94 34.15
C ILE A 198 -3.27 -12.25 33.89
N THR A 199 -4.54 -12.31 34.29
CA THR A 199 -5.44 -13.43 34.00
C THR A 199 -6.14 -13.14 32.67
N ILE A 200 -5.91 -13.97 31.68
CA ILE A 200 -6.51 -13.85 30.34
C ILE A 200 -6.75 -15.25 29.77
N ASP A 201 -7.87 -15.44 29.09
CA ASP A 201 -8.20 -16.71 28.45
C ASP A 201 -7.54 -16.86 27.06
N ASP A 202 -7.46 -18.10 26.61
CA ASP A 202 -6.82 -18.41 25.31
C ASP A 202 -7.59 -17.82 24.13
N GLU A 203 -8.90 -17.74 24.20
CA GLU A 203 -9.73 -17.16 23.14
C GLU A 203 -9.44 -15.66 22.99
N SER A 204 -9.29 -14.94 24.09
CA SER A 204 -8.84 -13.54 24.10
C SER A 204 -7.46 -13.36 23.48
N LEU A 205 -6.50 -14.24 23.83
CA LEU A 205 -5.16 -14.21 23.24
C LEU A 205 -5.20 -14.47 21.72
N HIS A 206 -6.06 -15.39 21.27
CA HIS A 206 -6.26 -15.63 19.84
C HIS A 206 -6.81 -14.43 19.09
N VAL A 207 -7.79 -13.72 19.67
CA VAL A 207 -8.34 -12.49 19.06
C VAL A 207 -7.24 -11.42 18.90
N ILE A 208 -6.41 -11.24 19.94
CA ILE A 208 -5.28 -10.29 19.90
C ILE A 208 -4.28 -10.71 18.82
N ALA A 209 -3.91 -11.99 18.78
CA ALA A 209 -2.94 -12.52 17.81
C ALA A 209 -3.44 -12.41 16.36
N HIS A 210 -4.72 -12.71 16.14
CA HIS A 210 -5.36 -12.57 14.83
C HIS A 210 -5.38 -11.10 14.37
N LYS A 211 -5.72 -10.17 15.27
CA LYS A 211 -5.73 -8.73 14.99
C LYS A 211 -4.34 -8.17 14.67
N ALA A 212 -3.29 -8.78 15.21
CA ALA A 212 -1.89 -8.38 14.99
C ALA A 212 -1.32 -8.84 13.64
N ASP A 213 -2.02 -9.71 12.91
CA ASP A 213 -1.67 -10.12 11.54
C ASP A 213 -0.21 -10.56 11.38
N GLY A 214 0.28 -11.39 12.31
CA GLY A 214 1.64 -11.94 12.26
C GLY A 214 2.74 -10.99 12.74
N ALA A 215 2.40 -9.82 13.31
CA ALA A 215 3.34 -8.83 13.83
C ALA A 215 3.42 -8.86 15.36
N MET A 216 4.51 -9.38 15.94
CA MET A 216 4.68 -9.49 17.40
C MET A 216 4.63 -8.13 18.10
N ARG A 217 5.21 -7.08 17.49
CA ARG A 217 5.20 -5.73 18.07
C ARG A 217 3.78 -5.19 18.22
N ASP A 218 2.96 -5.42 17.21
CA ASP A 218 1.57 -4.95 17.19
C ASP A 218 0.73 -5.81 18.14
N ALA A 219 0.99 -7.13 18.25
CA ALA A 219 0.38 -8.01 19.24
C ALA A 219 0.61 -7.54 20.68
N LEU A 220 1.85 -7.22 21.04
CA LEU A 220 2.19 -6.68 22.35
C LEU A 220 1.58 -5.30 22.62
N THR A 221 1.49 -4.45 21.59
CA THR A 221 0.85 -3.14 21.72
C THR A 221 -0.65 -3.28 21.95
N ILE A 222 -1.31 -4.17 21.21
CA ILE A 222 -2.74 -4.48 21.37
C ILE A 222 -3.00 -5.10 22.74
N PHE A 223 -2.11 -5.98 23.20
CA PHE A 223 -2.16 -6.58 24.53
C PHE A 223 -2.10 -5.51 25.63
N ASP A 224 -1.13 -4.58 25.56
CA ASP A 224 -1.02 -3.47 26.51
C ASP A 224 -2.28 -2.59 26.53
N GLN A 225 -2.84 -2.27 25.36
CA GLN A 225 -4.09 -1.51 25.25
C GLN A 225 -5.26 -2.24 25.89
N THR A 226 -5.34 -3.56 25.68
CA THR A 226 -6.39 -4.41 26.27
C THR A 226 -6.26 -4.47 27.79
N VAL A 227 -5.05 -4.65 28.31
CA VAL A 227 -4.79 -4.66 29.76
C VAL A 227 -5.09 -3.29 30.39
N ALA A 228 -4.73 -2.20 29.70
CA ALA A 228 -5.05 -0.84 30.16
C ALA A 228 -6.55 -0.58 30.25
N PHE A 229 -7.34 -1.20 29.38
CA PHE A 229 -8.81 -1.09 29.38
C PHE A 229 -9.49 -2.02 30.40
N CYS A 230 -9.08 -3.29 30.46
CA CYS A 230 -9.74 -4.34 31.27
C CYS A 230 -9.16 -4.47 32.68
N GLY A 231 -7.92 -3.99 32.92
CA GLY A 231 -7.17 -4.26 34.15
C GLY A 231 -6.49 -5.63 34.11
N THR A 232 -6.32 -6.26 35.28
CA THR A 232 -5.59 -7.53 35.43
C THR A 232 -6.43 -8.80 35.15
N ASP A 233 -7.76 -8.66 35.10
CA ASP A 233 -8.70 -9.75 34.78
C ASP A 233 -9.37 -9.44 33.43
N VAL A 234 -8.81 -10.02 32.37
CA VAL A 234 -9.18 -9.75 30.97
C VAL A 234 -10.19 -10.79 30.51
N LYS A 235 -11.43 -10.36 30.25
CA LYS A 235 -12.52 -11.21 29.77
C LYS A 235 -12.70 -11.08 28.27
N TYR A 236 -13.04 -12.18 27.60
CA TYR A 236 -13.25 -12.24 26.15
C TYR A 236 -14.15 -11.14 25.59
N GLN A 237 -15.28 -10.87 26.23
CA GLN A 237 -16.21 -9.83 25.77
C GLN A 237 -15.62 -8.42 25.82
N ASP A 238 -14.77 -8.14 26.81
CA ASP A 238 -14.13 -6.83 26.96
C ASP A 238 -13.03 -6.65 25.92
N VAL A 239 -12.32 -7.73 25.56
CA VAL A 239 -11.36 -7.74 24.44
C VAL A 239 -12.05 -7.40 23.12
N LEU A 240 -13.17 -8.07 22.82
CA LEU A 240 -13.92 -7.80 21.59
C LEU A 240 -14.38 -6.34 21.51
N ARG A 241 -14.89 -5.78 22.62
CA ARG A 241 -15.30 -4.38 22.69
C ARG A 241 -14.13 -3.42 22.47
N ASN A 242 -13.01 -3.66 23.19
CA ASN A 242 -11.83 -2.81 23.09
C ASN A 242 -11.22 -2.80 21.69
N LEU A 243 -11.13 -3.97 21.06
CA LEU A 243 -10.54 -4.12 19.74
C LEU A 243 -11.51 -3.84 18.58
N ASN A 244 -12.77 -3.56 18.91
CA ASN A 244 -13.84 -3.39 17.93
C ASN A 244 -13.89 -4.56 16.93
N VAL A 245 -13.79 -5.80 17.46
CA VAL A 245 -13.88 -7.05 16.70
C VAL A 245 -15.28 -7.61 16.88
N LEU A 246 -15.90 -7.97 15.78
CA LEU A 246 -17.23 -8.59 15.80
C LEU A 246 -17.15 -9.97 16.43
N ASP A 247 -18.05 -10.24 17.39
CA ASP A 247 -18.17 -11.56 17.99
C ASP A 247 -18.57 -12.60 16.94
N TYR A 248 -17.92 -13.75 16.94
CA TYR A 248 -18.25 -14.87 16.05
C TYR A 248 -19.72 -15.29 16.16
N GLU A 249 -20.35 -15.10 17.34
CA GLU A 249 -21.76 -15.41 17.58
C GLU A 249 -22.69 -14.71 16.59
N TYR A 250 -22.42 -13.44 16.23
CA TYR A 250 -23.19 -12.73 15.24
C TYR A 250 -23.09 -13.38 13.85
N SER A 251 -21.89 -13.78 13.46
CA SER A 251 -21.68 -14.44 12.18
C SER A 251 -22.37 -15.81 12.10
N PHE A 252 -22.31 -16.61 13.18
CA PHE A 252 -23.02 -17.88 13.30
C PHE A 252 -24.54 -17.69 13.21
N SER A 253 -25.09 -16.73 13.96
CA SER A 253 -26.54 -16.45 13.98
C SER A 253 -27.05 -15.93 12.65
N LEU A 254 -26.25 -15.09 11.96
CA LEU A 254 -26.59 -14.57 10.64
C LEU A 254 -26.65 -15.68 9.58
N VAL A 255 -25.66 -16.60 9.56
CA VAL A 255 -25.69 -17.73 8.62
C VAL A 255 -26.90 -18.62 8.91
N ASP A 256 -27.24 -18.85 10.17
CA ASP A 256 -28.45 -19.61 10.54
C ASP A 256 -29.75 -18.90 10.09
N ALA A 257 -29.80 -17.56 10.17
CA ALA A 257 -30.91 -16.77 9.64
C ALA A 257 -31.00 -16.87 8.10
N PHE A 258 -29.86 -16.81 7.40
CA PHE A 258 -29.82 -16.97 5.94
C PHE A 258 -30.27 -18.35 5.49
N LEU A 259 -29.90 -19.41 6.22
CA LEU A 259 -30.36 -20.77 5.93
C LEU A 259 -31.87 -20.93 6.11
N LYS A 260 -32.49 -20.16 7.00
CA LYS A 260 -33.94 -20.14 7.22
C LYS A 260 -34.70 -19.19 6.28
N GLY A 261 -33.97 -18.33 5.55
CA GLY A 261 -34.58 -17.27 4.74
C GLY A 261 -35.14 -16.09 5.56
N ASP A 262 -34.70 -15.96 6.81
CA ASP A 262 -35.17 -14.94 7.76
C ASP A 262 -34.39 -13.64 7.61
N TYR A 263 -34.75 -12.85 6.59
CA TYR A 263 -34.14 -11.53 6.36
C TYR A 263 -34.45 -10.48 7.45
N PRO A 264 -35.64 -10.47 8.12
CA PRO A 264 -35.89 -9.53 9.21
C PRO A 264 -34.90 -9.71 10.36
N THR A 265 -34.67 -10.93 10.83
CA THR A 265 -33.67 -11.21 11.89
C THR A 265 -32.27 -10.80 11.45
N ALA A 266 -31.91 -11.06 10.19
CA ALA A 266 -30.59 -10.65 9.68
C ALA A 266 -30.44 -9.11 9.67
N LEU A 267 -31.46 -8.35 9.24
CA LEU A 267 -31.43 -6.89 9.24
C LEU A 267 -31.40 -6.30 10.66
N LEU A 268 -32.15 -6.88 11.59
CA LEU A 268 -32.13 -6.45 13.01
C LEU A 268 -30.77 -6.69 13.65
N ALA A 269 -30.14 -7.85 13.39
CA ALA A 269 -28.79 -8.13 13.85
C ALA A 269 -27.77 -7.13 13.29
N PHE A 270 -27.90 -6.74 12.02
CA PHE A 270 -27.04 -5.73 11.42
C PHE A 270 -27.24 -4.35 12.06
N ASP A 271 -28.48 -3.92 12.31
CA ASP A 271 -28.78 -2.66 13.00
C ASP A 271 -28.22 -2.63 14.41
N GLU A 272 -28.33 -3.75 15.16
CA GLU A 272 -27.74 -3.91 16.49
C GLU A 272 -26.22 -3.74 16.46
N ILE A 273 -25.55 -4.35 15.47
CA ILE A 273 -24.10 -4.24 15.26
C ILE A 273 -23.71 -2.77 15.02
N LEU A 274 -24.44 -2.06 14.15
CA LEU A 274 -24.20 -0.63 13.89
C LEU A 274 -24.44 0.23 15.13
N THR A 275 -25.48 -0.06 15.91
CA THR A 275 -25.81 0.66 17.16
C THR A 275 -24.72 0.47 18.22
N LYS A 276 -24.04 -0.68 18.24
CA LYS A 276 -22.86 -0.93 19.08
C LYS A 276 -21.59 -0.23 18.59
N GLY A 277 -21.65 0.52 17.49
CA GLY A 277 -20.54 1.32 16.97
C GLY A 277 -19.60 0.59 16.02
N PHE A 278 -19.94 -0.62 15.56
CA PHE A 278 -19.11 -1.35 14.59
C PHE A 278 -19.20 -0.70 13.20
N ASN A 279 -18.08 -0.72 12.49
CA ASN A 279 -18.02 -0.24 11.13
C ASN A 279 -18.68 -1.25 10.17
N ALA A 280 -19.58 -0.78 9.33
CA ALA A 280 -20.32 -1.60 8.39
C ALA A 280 -19.43 -2.32 7.35
N LEU A 281 -18.31 -1.72 6.93
CA LEU A 281 -17.34 -2.37 6.04
C LEU A 281 -16.61 -3.53 6.75
N HIS A 282 -16.21 -3.33 8.01
CA HIS A 282 -15.58 -4.41 8.80
C HIS A 282 -16.55 -5.55 9.08
N PHE A 283 -17.85 -5.24 9.26
CA PHE A 283 -18.87 -6.25 9.39
C PHE A 283 -18.97 -7.15 8.17
N ILE A 284 -19.07 -6.59 6.95
CA ILE A 284 -19.20 -7.39 5.74
C ILE A 284 -17.92 -8.19 5.45
N ALA A 285 -16.73 -7.64 5.74
CA ALA A 285 -15.46 -8.34 5.64
C ALA A 285 -15.36 -9.52 6.63
N ALA A 286 -15.82 -9.34 7.87
CA ALA A 286 -15.88 -10.42 8.87
C ALA A 286 -16.83 -11.54 8.44
N LEU A 287 -18.00 -11.19 7.86
CA LEU A 287 -18.94 -12.15 7.32
C LEU A 287 -18.36 -12.91 6.11
N SER A 288 -17.63 -12.24 5.23
CA SER A 288 -16.91 -12.87 4.11
C SER A 288 -15.87 -13.88 4.61
N SER A 289 -15.10 -13.49 5.65
CA SER A 289 -14.11 -14.38 6.28
C SER A 289 -14.77 -15.60 6.93
N HIS A 290 -15.89 -15.40 7.63
CA HIS A 290 -16.66 -16.49 8.24
C HIS A 290 -17.18 -17.49 7.20
N LEU A 291 -17.74 -17.02 6.09
CA LEU A 291 -18.19 -17.87 4.99
C LEU A 291 -17.02 -18.65 4.35
N ARG A 292 -15.87 -18.03 4.19
CA ARG A 292 -14.63 -18.70 3.71
C ARG A 292 -14.23 -19.81 4.66
N ASP A 293 -14.25 -19.56 5.97
CA ASP A 293 -13.87 -20.54 6.98
C ASP A 293 -14.85 -21.72 7.05
N LEU A 294 -16.15 -21.49 6.80
CA LEU A 294 -17.15 -22.55 6.62
C LEU A 294 -16.84 -23.42 5.38
N ILE A 295 -16.42 -22.84 4.25
CA ILE A 295 -16.03 -23.58 3.05
C ILE A 295 -14.80 -24.45 3.34
N VAL A 296 -13.80 -23.89 4.00
CA VAL A 296 -12.57 -24.61 4.37
C VAL A 296 -12.88 -25.76 5.33
N SER A 297 -13.72 -25.51 6.35
CA SER A 297 -14.14 -26.49 7.33
C SER A 297 -14.91 -27.66 6.69
N LYS A 298 -15.72 -27.38 5.65
CA LYS A 298 -16.48 -28.39 4.91
C LYS A 298 -15.60 -29.26 4.01
N SER A 299 -14.47 -28.70 3.53
CA SER A 299 -13.55 -29.38 2.61
C SER A 299 -12.52 -30.20 3.37
N GLY A 300 -12.88 -31.36 3.88
CA GLY A 300 -12.02 -32.19 4.73
C GLY A 300 -10.55 -32.24 4.29
N GLY A 301 -9.61 -32.14 5.25
CA GLY A 301 -8.16 -32.09 5.01
C GLY A 301 -7.57 -30.69 4.90
N LEU A 302 -8.36 -29.60 4.94
CA LEU A 302 -7.90 -28.22 4.92
C LEU A 302 -7.95 -27.55 6.29
N GLU A 303 -8.14 -28.31 7.37
CA GLU A 303 -8.25 -27.81 8.75
C GLU A 303 -7.02 -27.01 9.20
N ALA A 304 -5.85 -27.30 8.63
CA ALA A 304 -4.63 -26.54 8.88
C ALA A 304 -4.69 -25.07 8.38
N LEU A 305 -5.62 -24.75 7.48
CA LEU A 305 -5.85 -23.39 7.00
C LEU A 305 -6.78 -22.57 7.92
N LEU A 306 -7.38 -23.20 8.92
CA LEU A 306 -8.21 -22.56 9.92
C LEU A 306 -7.33 -22.16 11.11
N GLU A 307 -6.98 -20.90 11.16
CA GLU A 307 -6.20 -20.30 12.26
C GLU A 307 -7.10 -19.96 13.46
N LEU A 308 -7.93 -20.92 13.90
CA LEU A 308 -8.94 -20.77 14.94
C LEU A 308 -8.65 -21.68 16.14
N PRO A 309 -9.09 -21.31 17.35
CA PRO A 309 -9.08 -22.20 18.52
C PRO A 309 -9.88 -23.48 18.25
N ASP A 310 -9.50 -24.58 18.87
CA ASP A 310 -10.14 -25.88 18.66
C ASP A 310 -11.62 -25.90 19.07
N SER A 311 -12.00 -25.10 20.06
CA SER A 311 -13.40 -24.88 20.47
C SER A 311 -14.24 -24.30 19.32
N LEU A 312 -13.70 -23.34 18.58
CA LEU A 312 -14.38 -22.73 17.43
C LEU A 312 -14.37 -23.65 16.21
N LYS A 313 -13.29 -24.40 15.96
CA LYS A 313 -13.22 -25.34 14.82
C LYS A 313 -14.37 -26.37 14.85
N ALA A 314 -14.72 -26.87 16.04
CA ALA A 314 -15.85 -27.79 16.20
C ALA A 314 -17.20 -27.14 15.78
N ARG A 315 -17.42 -25.89 16.18
CA ARG A 315 -18.64 -25.14 15.84
C ARG A 315 -18.72 -24.80 14.35
N TYR A 316 -17.60 -24.42 13.76
CA TYR A 316 -17.51 -24.19 12.31
C TYR A 316 -17.84 -25.45 11.52
N LYS A 317 -17.37 -26.61 11.96
CA LYS A 317 -17.69 -27.90 11.32
C LYS A 317 -19.18 -28.23 11.42
N GLU A 318 -19.78 -28.04 12.59
CA GLU A 318 -21.22 -28.26 12.78
C GLU A 318 -22.07 -27.38 11.88
N GLN A 319 -21.76 -26.07 11.76
CA GLN A 319 -22.50 -25.17 10.89
C GLN A 319 -22.21 -25.47 9.41
N ALA A 320 -20.96 -25.78 9.04
CA ALA A 320 -20.58 -26.14 7.68
C ALA A 320 -21.33 -27.40 7.19
N ASP A 321 -21.57 -28.39 8.07
CA ASP A 321 -22.33 -29.59 7.71
C ASP A 321 -23.79 -29.27 7.35
N ARG A 322 -24.37 -28.25 7.97
CA ARG A 322 -25.73 -27.75 7.67
C ARG A 322 -25.79 -26.94 6.36
N CYS A 323 -24.67 -26.39 5.91
CA CYS A 323 -24.59 -25.58 4.69
C CYS A 323 -24.29 -26.44 3.46
N THR A 324 -24.85 -26.08 2.30
CA THR A 324 -24.45 -26.67 1.01
C THR A 324 -23.30 -25.86 0.39
N LEU A 325 -22.38 -26.52 -0.35
CA LEU A 325 -21.30 -25.80 -1.02
C LEU A 325 -21.80 -24.73 -2.00
N PRO A 326 -22.82 -24.98 -2.85
CA PRO A 326 -23.35 -23.96 -3.73
C PRO A 326 -23.87 -22.72 -2.98
N PHE A 327 -24.51 -22.91 -1.82
CA PHE A 327 -24.96 -21.81 -0.96
C PHE A 327 -23.77 -20.98 -0.47
N LEU A 328 -22.74 -21.64 0.05
CA LEU A 328 -21.57 -20.95 0.58
C LEU A 328 -20.80 -20.16 -0.49
N TYR A 329 -20.66 -20.72 -1.70
CA TYR A 329 -20.02 -20.03 -2.82
C TYR A 329 -20.82 -18.80 -3.27
N GLU A 330 -22.15 -18.93 -3.41
CA GLU A 330 -22.98 -17.78 -3.80
C GLU A 330 -23.03 -16.73 -2.68
N ALA A 331 -23.07 -17.16 -1.42
CA ALA A 331 -23.02 -16.24 -0.28
C ALA A 331 -21.68 -15.46 -0.25
N LEU A 332 -20.55 -16.14 -0.46
CA LEU A 332 -19.23 -15.50 -0.52
C LEU A 332 -19.13 -14.54 -1.71
N ASN A 333 -19.68 -14.90 -2.87
CA ASN A 333 -19.74 -14.03 -4.04
C ASN A 333 -20.55 -12.74 -3.77
N ILE A 334 -21.69 -12.85 -3.08
CA ILE A 334 -22.50 -11.69 -2.72
C ILE A 334 -21.75 -10.77 -1.75
N THR A 335 -21.11 -11.34 -0.71
CA THR A 335 -20.41 -10.55 0.30
C THR A 335 -19.16 -9.88 -0.26
N THR A 336 -18.34 -10.56 -1.07
CA THR A 336 -17.15 -9.98 -1.71
C THR A 336 -17.51 -8.90 -2.74
N THR A 337 -18.61 -9.08 -3.49
CA THR A 337 -19.14 -8.05 -4.40
C THR A 337 -19.61 -6.83 -3.62
N CYS A 338 -20.29 -7.03 -2.48
CA CYS A 338 -20.73 -5.95 -1.61
C CYS A 338 -19.54 -5.20 -1.02
N GLU A 339 -18.51 -5.89 -0.55
CA GLU A 339 -17.29 -5.31 0.01
C GLU A 339 -16.55 -4.42 -1.02
N SER A 340 -16.37 -4.93 -2.24
CA SER A 340 -15.70 -4.19 -3.32
C SER A 340 -16.49 -2.95 -3.77
N GLY A 341 -17.83 -3.02 -3.78
CA GLY A 341 -18.74 -1.94 -4.17
C GLY A 341 -19.00 -0.91 -3.06
N TYR A 342 -18.65 -1.20 -1.81
CA TYR A 342 -19.00 -0.39 -0.64
C TYR A 342 -18.56 1.07 -0.75
N ARG A 343 -17.31 1.32 -1.14
CA ARG A 343 -16.74 2.67 -1.25
C ARG A 343 -17.33 3.49 -2.40
N ALA A 344 -17.81 2.84 -3.45
CA ALA A 344 -18.42 3.48 -4.61
C ALA A 344 -19.92 3.75 -4.41
N SER A 345 -20.53 3.17 -3.38
CA SER A 345 -21.97 3.28 -3.12
C SER A 345 -22.33 4.66 -2.54
N VAL A 346 -23.37 5.27 -3.08
CA VAL A 346 -23.95 6.53 -2.57
C VAL A 346 -24.59 6.34 -1.20
N ASN A 347 -25.18 5.15 -0.95
CA ASN A 347 -25.75 4.78 0.34
C ASN A 347 -25.16 3.46 0.83
N PRO A 348 -24.04 3.49 1.58
CA PRO A 348 -23.35 2.30 2.04
C PRO A 348 -24.20 1.39 2.94
N ARG A 349 -25.09 1.96 3.76
CA ARG A 349 -25.98 1.19 4.63
C ARG A 349 -26.97 0.36 3.80
N LEU A 350 -27.68 1.00 2.88
CA LEU A 350 -28.63 0.31 1.99
C LEU A 350 -27.93 -0.76 1.14
N HIS A 351 -26.70 -0.51 0.74
CA HIS A 351 -25.90 -1.46 -0.05
C HIS A 351 -25.68 -2.79 0.69
N ILE A 352 -25.37 -2.72 1.99
CA ILE A 352 -25.22 -3.91 2.84
C ILE A 352 -26.59 -4.54 3.15
N GLU A 353 -27.61 -3.75 3.50
CA GLU A 353 -28.96 -4.27 3.76
C GLU A 353 -29.48 -5.05 2.57
N PHE A 354 -29.24 -4.56 1.35
CA PHE A 354 -29.60 -5.26 0.12
C PHE A 354 -28.81 -6.59 -0.06
N ALA A 355 -27.52 -6.59 0.27
CA ALA A 355 -26.71 -7.81 0.26
C ALA A 355 -27.24 -8.84 1.27
N MET A 356 -27.63 -8.40 2.49
CA MET A 356 -28.23 -9.25 3.53
C MET A 356 -29.54 -9.89 3.06
N MET A 357 -30.41 -9.10 2.41
CA MET A 357 -31.64 -9.64 1.80
C MET A 357 -31.32 -10.67 0.70
N ARG A 358 -30.35 -10.38 -0.18
CA ARG A 358 -29.94 -11.34 -1.21
C ARG A 358 -29.42 -12.64 -0.61
N LEU A 359 -28.63 -12.58 0.46
CA LEU A 359 -28.12 -13.75 1.20
C LEU A 359 -29.27 -14.61 1.73
N SER A 360 -30.30 -13.99 2.33
CA SER A 360 -31.45 -14.68 2.87
C SER A 360 -32.30 -15.40 1.78
N PHE A 361 -32.27 -14.91 0.54
CA PHE A 361 -33.06 -15.51 -0.55
C PHE A 361 -32.27 -16.48 -1.44
N ILE A 362 -31.00 -16.79 -1.15
CA ILE A 362 -30.19 -17.71 -1.96
C ILE A 362 -30.87 -19.08 -2.09
N LEU A 363 -31.31 -19.69 -0.98
CA LEU A 363 -31.90 -21.03 -0.98
C LEU A 363 -33.24 -21.06 -1.71
N THR A 364 -34.08 -20.02 -1.54
CA THR A 364 -35.36 -19.92 -2.28
C THR A 364 -35.10 -19.81 -3.77
N ARG A 365 -34.08 -19.10 -4.20
CA ARG A 365 -33.71 -18.92 -5.59
C ARG A 365 -33.10 -20.18 -6.21
N MET A 366 -32.38 -20.99 -5.45
CA MET A 366 -31.81 -22.27 -5.86
C MET A 366 -32.88 -23.36 -5.97
N GLN A 367 -33.97 -23.26 -5.20
CA GLN A 367 -35.08 -24.21 -5.22
C GLN A 367 -36.12 -23.94 -6.32
N THR A 368 -36.15 -22.70 -6.85
CA THR A 368 -37.02 -22.38 -7.98
C THR A 368 -36.37 -22.89 -9.27
N PRO A 369 -36.92 -23.93 -9.95
CA PRO A 369 -36.38 -24.32 -11.24
C PRO A 369 -36.46 -23.11 -12.17
N ALA A 370 -35.38 -22.87 -12.92
CA ALA A 370 -35.29 -21.76 -13.86
C ALA A 370 -36.56 -21.81 -14.73
N ALA A 371 -37.44 -20.81 -14.56
CA ALA A 371 -38.59 -20.66 -15.43
C ALA A 371 -38.05 -20.60 -16.86
N GLN A 372 -38.41 -21.58 -17.65
CA GLN A 372 -38.13 -21.58 -19.08
C GLN A 372 -38.50 -20.19 -19.61
N PRO A 373 -37.68 -19.60 -20.49
CA PRO A 373 -38.05 -18.34 -21.10
C PRO A 373 -39.43 -18.50 -21.72
N ALA A 374 -40.40 -17.70 -21.24
CA ALA A 374 -41.76 -17.71 -21.76
C ALA A 374 -41.68 -17.61 -23.28
N ALA A 375 -42.28 -18.60 -23.95
CA ALA A 375 -42.47 -18.55 -25.39
C ALA A 375 -43.11 -17.21 -25.79
N PRO A 376 -42.70 -16.59 -26.90
CA PRO A 376 -43.22 -15.32 -27.31
C PRO A 376 -44.74 -15.41 -27.46
N VAL A 377 -45.44 -14.58 -26.70
CA VAL A 377 -46.89 -14.41 -26.79
C VAL A 377 -47.20 -13.97 -28.22
N GLN A 378 -47.84 -14.86 -28.99
CA GLN A 378 -48.40 -14.54 -30.29
C GLN A 378 -49.52 -13.51 -30.06
N GLN A 379 -49.33 -12.30 -30.56
CA GLN A 379 -50.41 -11.32 -30.68
C GLN A 379 -51.49 -11.83 -31.67
N PRO A 380 -52.77 -11.67 -31.39
CA PRO A 380 -53.83 -12.10 -32.30
C PRO A 380 -53.82 -11.23 -33.57
N ALA A 381 -53.78 -11.90 -34.69
CA ALA A 381 -53.86 -11.31 -36.03
C ALA A 381 -55.21 -10.62 -36.25
N SER A 382 -55.19 -9.35 -36.60
CA SER A 382 -56.31 -8.65 -37.20
C SER A 382 -56.32 -8.90 -38.72
N VAL A 383 -57.41 -9.46 -39.16
CA VAL A 383 -57.77 -9.75 -40.56
C VAL A 383 -58.16 -8.44 -41.27
N VAL A 384 -57.50 -8.11 -42.40
CA VAL A 384 -58.17 -7.37 -43.52
C VAL A 384 -57.46 -7.71 -44.84
N ALA A 385 -58.20 -8.40 -45.71
CA ALA A 385 -58.30 -8.45 -47.17
C ALA A 385 -57.11 -8.11 -48.09
N GLN A 386 -56.83 -9.09 -48.95
CA GLN A 386 -56.20 -8.99 -50.29
C GLN A 386 -57.05 -8.16 -51.30
N PRO A 387 -56.51 -7.67 -52.48
CA PRO A 387 -56.22 -8.60 -53.58
C PRO A 387 -55.01 -8.25 -54.52
N ALA A 388 -54.49 -9.30 -55.06
CA ALA A 388 -54.12 -9.60 -56.47
C ALA A 388 -52.88 -9.07 -57.18
N GLN A 389 -52.04 -10.02 -57.61
CA GLN A 389 -51.32 -10.21 -58.91
C GLN A 389 -50.24 -9.17 -59.32
N ALA A 390 -49.04 -9.51 -59.75
CA ALA A 390 -48.60 -10.51 -60.76
C ALA A 390 -47.03 -10.58 -60.82
N ALA A 391 -46.60 -11.81 -61.24
CA ALA A 391 -45.45 -12.10 -62.12
C ALA A 391 -43.99 -12.03 -61.63
N GLN A 392 -43.38 -13.19 -61.64
CA GLN A 392 -41.96 -13.59 -61.73
C GLN A 392 -41.22 -13.01 -62.95
N PRO A 393 -39.89 -13.16 -63.18
CA PRO A 393 -38.99 -14.26 -62.73
C PRO A 393 -37.54 -13.85 -62.29
N ALA A 394 -36.82 -14.88 -61.78
CA ALA A 394 -35.41 -14.98 -61.50
C ALA A 394 -34.46 -14.77 -62.72
N PRO A 395 -33.11 -14.75 -62.61
CA PRO A 395 -32.28 -15.75 -61.92
C PRO A 395 -31.01 -15.23 -61.21
N THR A 396 -30.45 -16.13 -60.41
CA THR A 396 -29.10 -16.24 -59.85
C THR A 396 -27.94 -16.00 -60.85
N PRO A 397 -26.67 -15.65 -60.42
CA PRO A 397 -25.78 -16.73 -59.93
C PRO A 397 -24.68 -16.40 -58.88
N VAL A 398 -24.36 -17.44 -58.11
CA VAL A 398 -23.01 -18.00 -57.77
C VAL A 398 -21.96 -17.22 -56.96
N GLN A 399 -21.69 -17.85 -55.84
CA GLN A 399 -20.51 -18.00 -54.98
C GLN A 399 -19.12 -17.68 -55.57
N PRO A 400 -18.04 -17.51 -54.74
CA PRO A 400 -17.50 -18.66 -54.01
C PRO A 400 -17.01 -18.45 -52.56
N ALA A 401 -17.02 -19.55 -51.86
CA ALA A 401 -16.46 -19.82 -50.55
C ALA A 401 -14.92 -19.92 -50.56
N HIS A 402 -14.29 -19.65 -49.44
CA HIS A 402 -12.97 -20.18 -49.11
C HIS A 402 -12.93 -20.78 -47.69
N PRO A 403 -12.10 -21.80 -47.48
CA PRO A 403 -12.31 -22.86 -46.50
C PRO A 403 -11.53 -22.68 -45.18
N ALA A 404 -12.04 -23.34 -44.14
CA ALA A 404 -11.36 -23.61 -42.89
C ALA A 404 -10.34 -24.76 -43.05
N PRO A 405 -9.26 -24.81 -42.25
CA PRO A 405 -8.50 -26.05 -42.06
C PRO A 405 -8.81 -26.71 -40.71
N ALA A 406 -8.98 -28.01 -40.80
CA ALA A 406 -9.21 -28.96 -39.72
C ALA A 406 -7.87 -29.48 -39.10
N PRO A 407 -7.92 -30.25 -37.99
CA PRO A 407 -6.81 -30.49 -37.08
C PRO A 407 -5.92 -31.67 -37.50
N VAL A 408 -4.66 -31.64 -37.01
CA VAL A 408 -3.75 -32.79 -37.16
C VAL A 408 -3.32 -33.27 -35.78
N THR A 409 -3.47 -34.54 -35.60
CA THR A 409 -3.19 -35.44 -34.49
C THR A 409 -1.69 -35.67 -34.27
N ALA A 410 -1.38 -36.09 -33.03
CA ALA A 410 -0.12 -36.50 -32.47
C ALA A 410 0.65 -37.62 -33.18
N SER A 411 1.96 -37.63 -33.02
CA SER A 411 2.79 -38.81 -32.70
C SER A 411 4.25 -38.44 -32.37
N ALA A 412 4.64 -38.70 -31.16
CA ALA A 412 5.70 -39.54 -30.60
C ALA A 412 7.16 -39.44 -31.11
N SER A 413 8.02 -39.17 -30.11
CA SER A 413 9.32 -39.75 -29.76
C SER A 413 10.54 -39.58 -30.68
N ALA A 414 11.59 -39.01 -30.12
CA ALA A 414 12.84 -39.67 -29.76
C ALA A 414 13.95 -38.65 -29.43
N ASP A 415 14.65 -38.93 -28.33
CA ASP A 415 16.00 -38.54 -27.91
C ASP A 415 16.96 -37.95 -28.94
N VAL A 416 17.74 -36.97 -28.53
CA VAL A 416 19.21 -36.95 -28.41
C VAL A 416 19.68 -35.60 -27.85
N ALA A 417 20.43 -35.64 -26.75
CA ALA A 417 21.25 -34.57 -26.18
C ALA A 417 22.64 -34.51 -26.90
N PRO A 418 23.58 -33.72 -26.40
CA PRO A 418 23.84 -32.27 -26.58
C PRO A 418 25.12 -31.97 -27.33
N ALA A 419 25.33 -30.76 -27.79
CA ALA A 419 26.64 -30.31 -28.21
C ALA A 419 26.88 -28.81 -27.89
N GLN A 420 27.75 -28.56 -26.96
CA GLN A 420 28.59 -27.37 -26.80
C GLN A 420 29.83 -27.49 -27.75
N PRO A 421 30.74 -26.53 -27.73
CA PRO A 421 30.76 -25.11 -28.13
C PRO A 421 31.87 -24.84 -29.16
N GLN A 422 31.95 -23.67 -29.75
CA GLN A 422 33.22 -23.20 -30.26
C GLN A 422 33.43 -21.68 -30.17
N ARG A 423 34.32 -21.35 -29.29
CA ARG A 423 35.20 -20.23 -29.10
C ARG A 423 35.96 -19.88 -30.40
N ARG A 424 35.95 -18.62 -30.79
CA ARG A 424 37.05 -18.06 -31.62
C ARG A 424 37.50 -16.72 -31.04
N GLU A 425 38.71 -16.78 -30.49
CA GLU A 425 39.60 -15.66 -30.21
C GLU A 425 40.14 -15.04 -31.51
N ARG A 426 40.40 -13.75 -31.46
CA ARG A 426 41.56 -12.97 -31.92
C ARG A 426 41.17 -11.52 -32.16
N ALA A 427 41.90 -10.54 -31.86
CA ALA A 427 43.25 -10.28 -31.36
C ALA A 427 43.33 -8.79 -30.96
N ALA A 428 44.31 -8.51 -30.16
CA ALA A 428 44.62 -7.27 -29.46
C ALA A 428 45.12 -6.08 -30.30
N ARG A 429 44.83 -4.86 -29.79
CA ARG A 429 45.68 -3.67 -29.55
C ARG A 429 45.99 -2.71 -30.72
N PRO A 430 46.44 -1.46 -30.45
CA PRO A 430 46.18 -0.52 -29.35
C PRO A 430 45.93 0.94 -29.80
N GLY A 431 45.57 1.83 -28.90
CA GLY A 431 46.07 3.20 -28.91
C GLY A 431 45.08 4.34 -29.03
N ALA A 432 45.28 5.29 -28.13
CA ALA A 432 44.97 6.72 -28.16
C ALA A 432 43.58 7.11 -27.63
N VAL A 433 43.50 7.52 -26.37
CA VAL A 433 43.65 8.87 -25.81
C VAL A 433 42.61 9.87 -26.29
N ALA A 434 41.84 10.29 -25.27
CA ALA A 434 41.26 11.61 -25.07
C ALA A 434 40.83 12.44 -26.30
N ALA A 435 39.53 12.62 -26.40
CA ALA A 435 38.77 13.79 -26.82
C ALA A 435 37.37 13.28 -27.14
N SER A 436 36.33 13.65 -26.48
CA SER A 436 35.68 14.87 -26.73
C SER A 436 34.34 14.88 -26.01
N ALA A 437 34.26 15.56 -24.92
CA ALA A 437 33.02 16.07 -24.34
C ALA A 437 32.64 17.38 -25.07
N LYS A 438 32.69 17.38 -26.42
CA LYS A 438 32.35 18.58 -27.23
C LYS A 438 31.53 18.30 -28.49
N SER A 439 30.98 17.11 -28.68
CA SER A 439 30.24 16.80 -29.92
C SER A 439 28.75 16.51 -29.76
N LEU A 440 28.12 16.91 -28.64
CA LEU A 440 26.67 16.84 -28.44
C LEU A 440 25.99 18.22 -28.39
N VAL A 441 26.73 19.30 -28.68
CA VAL A 441 26.20 20.67 -28.75
C VAL A 441 26.11 21.21 -30.19
N GLU A 442 26.61 20.46 -31.18
CA GLU A 442 26.65 20.95 -32.61
C GLU A 442 25.73 20.14 -33.53
N LYS A 443 24.49 19.88 -33.14
CA LYS A 443 23.49 19.32 -34.06
C LYS A 443 22.12 20.00 -34.02
N GLU A 444 22.02 21.17 -33.43
CA GLU A 444 20.80 22.01 -33.48
C GLU A 444 21.05 23.43 -34.08
N GLU A 445 22.13 23.62 -34.78
CA GLU A 445 22.32 24.85 -35.58
C GLU A 445 22.22 24.53 -37.07
N GLY A 446 20.99 24.48 -37.56
CA GLY A 446 20.73 24.22 -38.98
C GLY A 446 19.32 24.58 -39.47
N VAL A 447 18.61 25.46 -38.78
CA VAL A 447 17.41 26.08 -39.36
C VAL A 447 17.66 27.60 -39.44
N LYS A 448 17.83 28.03 -40.65
CA LYS A 448 18.06 29.42 -41.04
C LYS A 448 17.03 30.36 -40.39
N ASN A 449 17.52 31.39 -39.70
CA ASN A 449 16.78 32.58 -39.38
C ASN A 449 16.27 33.21 -40.66
N GLU A 450 15.05 32.96 -41.05
CA GLU A 450 14.27 33.90 -41.82
C GLU A 450 13.91 35.06 -40.89
N VAL A 451 14.43 36.21 -41.20
CA VAL A 451 14.12 37.47 -40.51
C VAL A 451 12.66 37.75 -40.80
N ASP A 452 11.78 37.40 -39.87
CA ASP A 452 10.37 37.75 -39.93
C ASP A 452 10.21 39.24 -39.57
N THR A 453 9.94 40.04 -40.61
CA THR A 453 9.59 41.46 -40.52
C THR A 453 8.11 41.71 -40.20
N GLY A 454 7.41 40.68 -39.66
CA GLY A 454 6.00 40.73 -39.28
C GLY A 454 5.77 41.41 -37.93
N ALA A 455 4.65 42.11 -37.78
CA ALA A 455 4.15 42.64 -36.51
C ALA A 455 3.86 41.48 -35.52
N ALA A 456 3.95 41.74 -34.19
CA ALA A 456 3.59 40.76 -33.18
C ALA A 456 2.16 40.23 -33.38
N PRO A 457 1.87 38.96 -33.09
CA PRO A 457 0.56 38.36 -33.32
C PRO A 457 -0.54 39.06 -32.52
N SER A 458 -1.73 39.18 -33.13
CA SER A 458 -2.88 39.82 -32.48
C SER A 458 -3.36 39.05 -31.26
N GLU A 459 -3.92 39.75 -30.29
CA GLU A 459 -4.46 39.18 -29.06
C GLU A 459 -5.54 38.13 -29.33
N GLU A 460 -6.38 38.36 -30.34
CA GLU A 460 -7.43 37.41 -30.74
C GLU A 460 -6.86 36.10 -31.28
N LEU A 461 -5.77 36.17 -32.05
CA LEU A 461 -5.08 34.98 -32.58
C LEU A 461 -4.41 34.16 -31.45
N LEU A 462 -3.81 34.83 -30.48
CA LEU A 462 -3.23 34.20 -29.32
C LEU A 462 -4.29 33.46 -28.50
N LYS A 463 -5.43 34.08 -28.20
CA LYS A 463 -6.55 33.44 -27.49
C LYS A 463 -7.15 32.26 -28.27
N ALA A 464 -7.29 32.39 -29.59
CA ALA A 464 -7.85 31.35 -30.46
C ALA A 464 -6.93 30.11 -30.57
N LYS A 465 -5.60 30.28 -30.47
CA LYS A 465 -4.61 29.22 -30.60
C LYS A 465 -4.28 28.53 -29.24
N TRP A 466 -4.66 29.11 -28.13
CA TRP A 466 -4.41 28.53 -26.81
C TRP A 466 -5.01 27.14 -26.60
N PRO A 467 -6.25 26.81 -27.02
CA PRO A 467 -6.82 25.47 -26.90
C PRO A 467 -6.06 24.38 -27.68
N GLU A 468 -5.32 24.74 -28.71
CA GLU A 468 -4.48 23.82 -29.48
C GLU A 468 -3.29 23.37 -28.63
N LEU A 469 -2.71 24.25 -27.80
CA LEU A 469 -1.67 23.90 -26.83
C LEU A 469 -2.20 22.91 -25.78
N ALA A 470 -3.41 23.09 -25.28
CA ALA A 470 -4.03 22.15 -24.34
C ALA A 470 -4.23 20.75 -24.95
N LYS A 471 -4.54 20.65 -26.25
CA LYS A 471 -4.69 19.37 -26.97
C LYS A 471 -3.38 18.61 -27.12
N GLU A 472 -2.24 19.29 -27.27
CA GLU A 472 -0.92 18.62 -27.33
C GLU A 472 -0.57 17.89 -26.02
N TYR A 473 -1.14 18.33 -24.90
CA TYR A 473 -0.97 17.69 -23.60
C TYR A 473 -2.09 16.71 -23.23
N ALA A 474 -2.88 16.22 -24.19
CA ALA A 474 -3.97 15.26 -23.96
C ALA A 474 -3.50 13.95 -23.29
N SER A 475 -2.24 13.55 -23.47
CA SER A 475 -1.62 12.40 -22.77
C SER A 475 -1.39 12.64 -21.27
N LYS A 476 -1.49 13.88 -20.79
CA LYS A 476 -1.32 14.29 -19.39
C LYS A 476 -2.59 15.00 -18.89
N PRO A 477 -3.61 14.28 -18.40
CA PRO A 477 -4.94 14.83 -18.11
C PRO A 477 -4.96 16.05 -17.20
N ARG A 478 -4.10 16.07 -16.16
CA ARG A 478 -3.99 17.20 -15.23
C ARG A 478 -3.48 18.47 -15.89
N MET A 479 -2.52 18.35 -16.82
CA MET A 479 -1.98 19.47 -17.59
C MET A 479 -3.00 20.01 -18.60
N ALA A 480 -3.64 19.11 -19.32
CA ALA A 480 -4.67 19.48 -20.29
C ALA A 480 -5.84 20.21 -19.61
N SER A 481 -6.29 19.74 -18.45
CA SER A 481 -7.32 20.40 -17.65
C SER A 481 -6.88 21.78 -17.17
N MET A 482 -5.68 21.91 -16.61
CA MET A 482 -5.12 23.19 -16.15
C MET A 482 -5.04 24.23 -17.29
N LEU A 483 -4.52 23.83 -18.46
CA LEU A 483 -4.39 24.71 -19.62
C LEU A 483 -5.75 25.08 -20.26
N SER A 484 -6.78 24.22 -20.13
CA SER A 484 -8.11 24.48 -20.68
C SER A 484 -8.98 25.38 -19.80
N THR A 485 -8.75 25.39 -18.48
CA THR A 485 -9.56 26.17 -17.52
C THR A 485 -8.93 27.51 -17.14
N THR A 486 -7.69 27.77 -17.53
CA THR A 486 -6.96 28.98 -17.15
C THR A 486 -7.47 30.24 -17.85
N THR A 487 -7.43 31.35 -17.12
CA THR A 487 -7.66 32.71 -17.71
C THR A 487 -6.36 33.27 -18.22
N LEU A 488 -6.41 33.88 -19.42
CA LEU A 488 -5.25 34.45 -20.07
C LEU A 488 -5.28 36.00 -19.95
N ARG A 489 -4.14 36.55 -19.52
CA ARG A 489 -3.84 38.00 -19.64
C ARG A 489 -2.75 38.19 -20.69
N ILE A 490 -2.96 39.07 -21.64
CA ILE A 490 -2.02 39.36 -22.73
C ILE A 490 -1.54 40.78 -22.54
N GLU A 491 -0.24 40.94 -22.36
CA GLU A 491 0.43 42.23 -22.19
C GLU A 491 1.58 42.34 -23.20
N GLY A 492 1.98 43.54 -23.56
CA GLY A 492 3.16 43.77 -24.40
C GLY A 492 2.90 44.68 -25.59
N ASP A 493 3.99 45.12 -26.24
CA ASP A 493 4.02 46.03 -27.37
C ASP A 493 4.07 45.28 -28.70
N ASP A 494 4.03 46.02 -29.83
CA ASP A 494 4.11 45.47 -31.19
C ASP A 494 5.41 44.70 -31.50
N THR A 495 6.37 44.68 -30.58
CA THR A 495 7.65 43.95 -30.70
C THR A 495 7.67 42.62 -30.00
N LYS A 496 6.99 42.46 -28.84
CA LYS A 496 6.93 41.22 -28.06
C LYS A 496 5.63 41.18 -27.27
N ARG A 497 4.91 40.04 -27.34
CA ARG A 497 3.70 39.76 -26.55
C ARG A 497 4.02 38.79 -25.44
N ILE A 498 3.54 39.09 -24.23
CA ILE A 498 3.64 38.22 -23.04
C ILE A 498 2.24 37.70 -22.74
N VAL A 499 2.08 36.39 -22.80
CA VAL A 499 0.84 35.71 -22.43
C VAL A 499 1.00 35.14 -21.02
N THR A 500 0.31 35.76 -20.06
CA THR A 500 0.28 35.31 -18.67
C THR A 500 -0.94 34.42 -18.48
N PHE A 501 -0.73 33.18 -18.05
CA PHE A 501 -1.79 32.24 -17.68
C PHE A 501 -1.82 32.02 -16.18
N MET A 502 -3.04 31.89 -15.63
CA MET A 502 -3.27 31.83 -14.20
C MET A 502 -3.34 30.40 -13.70
N VAL A 503 -2.76 30.14 -12.51
CA VAL A 503 -2.82 28.84 -11.81
C VAL A 503 -3.41 28.99 -10.41
N ASP A 504 -3.92 27.89 -9.82
CA ASP A 504 -4.71 27.93 -8.60
C ASP A 504 -3.88 28.17 -7.32
N ASN A 505 -2.59 27.82 -7.31
CA ASN A 505 -1.74 27.97 -6.12
C ASN A 505 -0.26 28.19 -6.45
N GLU A 506 0.51 28.68 -5.46
CA GLU A 506 1.94 28.98 -5.57
C GLU A 506 2.79 27.74 -5.91
N ALA A 507 2.45 26.57 -5.35
CA ALA A 507 3.19 25.33 -5.62
C ALA A 507 3.04 24.88 -7.10
N GLN A 508 1.89 25.15 -7.73
CA GLN A 508 1.72 24.92 -9.17
C GLN A 508 2.52 25.92 -10.00
N LYS A 509 2.58 27.19 -9.58
CA LYS A 509 3.40 28.21 -10.23
C LYS A 509 4.86 27.81 -10.25
N ASP A 510 5.45 27.51 -9.08
CA ASP A 510 6.86 27.11 -8.95
C ASP A 510 7.19 25.86 -9.77
N TRP A 511 6.28 24.88 -9.79
CA TRP A 511 6.47 23.66 -10.57
C TRP A 511 6.44 23.90 -12.09
N VAL A 512 5.53 24.76 -12.57
CA VAL A 512 5.44 25.11 -14.00
C VAL A 512 6.65 25.94 -14.40
N GLU A 513 7.04 26.94 -13.62
CA GLU A 513 8.20 27.80 -13.89
C GLU A 513 9.50 26.99 -13.93
N SER A 514 9.71 26.08 -12.97
CA SER A 514 10.98 25.34 -12.89
C SER A 514 11.13 24.21 -13.91
N LYS A 515 10.03 23.59 -14.37
CA LYS A 515 10.11 22.34 -15.17
C LYS A 515 9.45 22.40 -16.54
N LEU A 516 8.51 23.30 -16.77
CA LEU A 516 7.63 23.21 -17.93
C LEU A 516 7.51 24.49 -18.74
N LEU A 517 7.79 25.65 -18.18
CA LEU A 517 7.55 26.95 -18.82
C LEU A 517 8.26 27.02 -20.18
N HIS A 518 9.49 26.57 -20.25
CA HIS A 518 10.29 26.61 -21.49
C HIS A 518 9.77 25.66 -22.58
N ASP A 519 9.29 24.46 -22.22
CA ASP A 519 8.68 23.51 -23.16
C ASP A 519 7.33 24.03 -23.67
N LEU A 520 6.52 24.61 -22.77
CA LEU A 520 5.23 25.23 -23.12
C LEU A 520 5.43 26.44 -24.06
N GLU A 521 6.41 27.29 -23.75
CA GLU A 521 6.73 28.47 -24.58
C GLU A 521 7.18 28.04 -25.97
N GLY A 522 8.10 27.08 -26.10
CA GLY A 522 8.58 26.59 -27.38
C GLY A 522 7.49 25.94 -28.23
N LYS A 523 6.55 25.21 -27.63
CA LYS A 523 5.40 24.63 -28.35
C LYS A 523 4.40 25.69 -28.74
N TYR A 524 4.10 26.61 -27.85
CA TYR A 524 3.16 27.69 -28.15
C TYR A 524 3.67 28.60 -29.27
N GLN A 525 4.96 28.94 -29.28
CA GLN A 525 5.59 29.69 -30.39
C GLN A 525 5.47 28.97 -31.74
N ARG A 526 5.57 27.63 -31.77
CA ARG A 526 5.36 26.81 -32.98
C ARG A 526 3.90 26.85 -33.44
N ILE A 527 2.94 26.76 -32.51
CA ILE A 527 1.50 26.78 -32.82
C ILE A 527 1.08 28.14 -33.35
N VAL A 528 1.63 29.22 -32.81
CA VAL A 528 1.35 30.59 -33.22
C VAL A 528 2.14 30.99 -34.46
N GLY A 529 3.29 30.33 -34.71
CA GLY A 529 4.17 30.64 -35.84
C GLY A 529 5.00 31.92 -35.68
N SER A 530 5.20 32.40 -34.43
CA SER A 530 5.97 33.60 -34.14
C SER A 530 6.85 33.43 -32.89
N PRO A 531 8.16 33.74 -32.99
CA PRO A 531 9.09 33.66 -31.84
C PRO A 531 8.93 34.86 -30.86
N ARG A 532 8.06 35.82 -31.17
CA ARG A 532 7.87 37.02 -30.37
C ARG A 532 6.83 36.91 -29.27
N VAL A 533 6.45 35.66 -28.93
CA VAL A 533 5.52 35.34 -27.82
C VAL A 533 6.31 34.75 -26.68
N ALA A 534 6.15 35.30 -25.47
CA ALA A 534 6.69 34.73 -24.22
C ALA A 534 5.54 34.30 -23.32
N LEU A 535 5.75 33.21 -22.55
CA LEU A 535 4.79 32.75 -21.55
C LEU A 535 5.22 33.20 -20.16
N ARG A 536 4.24 33.53 -19.33
CA ARG A 536 4.40 33.80 -17.90
C ARG A 536 3.29 33.11 -17.12
N VAL A 537 3.61 32.67 -15.91
CA VAL A 537 2.64 32.06 -15.00
C VAL A 537 2.40 33.01 -13.84
N ASP A 538 1.14 33.15 -13.42
CA ASP A 538 0.79 33.86 -12.20
C ASP A 538 -0.32 33.14 -11.43
N VAL A 539 -0.48 33.44 -10.14
CA VAL A 539 -1.50 32.83 -9.29
C VAL A 539 -2.76 33.66 -9.33
N ILE A 540 -3.92 33.00 -9.41
CA ILE A 540 -5.21 33.68 -9.27
C ILE A 540 -5.22 34.35 -7.88
N PRO A 541 -5.36 35.70 -7.79
CA PRO A 541 -5.50 36.33 -6.50
C PRO A 541 -6.78 35.80 -5.87
N HIS A 542 -6.65 34.93 -4.88
CA HIS A 542 -7.77 34.58 -4.02
C HIS A 542 -8.13 35.87 -3.27
N GLU A 543 -9.31 36.41 -3.53
CA GLU A 543 -9.99 37.24 -2.53
C GLU A 543 -9.94 36.44 -1.23
N GLU A 544 -9.46 37.07 -0.14
CA GLU A 544 -9.32 36.44 1.18
C GLU A 544 -10.64 35.73 1.50
N VAL A 545 -10.67 34.41 1.28
CA VAL A 545 -11.73 33.55 1.79
C VAL A 545 -11.54 33.63 3.29
N LYS A 546 -12.47 34.31 3.99
CA LYS A 546 -12.50 34.32 5.45
C LYS A 546 -12.26 32.90 5.94
N PRO A 547 -11.33 32.69 6.88
CA PRO A 547 -11.01 31.34 7.35
C PRO A 547 -12.31 30.67 7.81
N VAL A 548 -12.62 29.52 7.23
CA VAL A 548 -13.79 28.74 7.63
C VAL A 548 -13.51 28.21 9.04
N VAL A 549 -14.17 28.81 9.99
CA VAL A 549 -14.01 28.49 11.41
C VAL A 549 -14.67 27.16 11.68
N TYR A 550 -13.87 26.13 11.99
CA TYR A 550 -14.35 24.76 12.24
C TYR A 550 -14.72 24.50 13.72
N MET A 551 -14.12 25.23 14.65
CA MET A 551 -14.36 25.02 16.08
C MET A 551 -15.65 25.68 16.54
N PRO A 552 -16.49 25.00 17.36
CA PRO A 552 -17.75 25.58 17.86
C PRO A 552 -17.56 26.89 18.65
N GLU A 553 -16.46 27.01 19.37
CA GLU A 553 -16.09 28.19 20.16
C GLU A 553 -15.82 29.43 19.31
N ASP A 554 -15.16 29.24 18.17
CA ASP A 554 -14.84 30.34 17.25
C ASP A 554 -16.05 30.75 16.41
N LYS A 555 -16.95 29.79 16.06
CA LYS A 555 -18.27 30.09 15.47
C LYS A 555 -19.16 30.92 16.42
N ALA A 556 -19.13 30.61 17.69
CA ALA A 556 -19.88 31.36 18.69
C ALA A 556 -19.35 32.81 18.81
N LYS A 557 -18.02 33.00 18.76
CA LYS A 557 -17.41 34.34 18.76
C LYS A 557 -17.74 35.14 17.51
N GLU A 558 -17.76 34.48 16.33
CA GLU A 558 -18.12 35.12 15.07
C GLU A 558 -19.60 35.56 15.05
N LEU A 559 -20.51 34.69 15.50
CA LEU A 559 -21.93 35.01 15.64
C LEU A 559 -22.18 36.15 16.64
N MET A 560 -21.40 36.20 17.75
CA MET A 560 -21.49 37.31 18.70
C MET A 560 -20.88 38.62 18.17
N ALA A 561 -19.96 38.54 17.20
CA ALA A 561 -19.37 39.72 16.56
C ALA A 561 -20.29 40.28 15.46
N GLU A 562 -21.05 39.43 14.76
CA GLU A 562 -21.97 39.84 13.69
C GLU A 562 -23.34 40.29 14.18
N ASN A 563 -23.77 39.89 15.39
CA ASN A 563 -25.16 40.15 15.86
C ASN A 563 -25.20 40.55 17.34
N ASP A 564 -25.50 41.82 17.59
CA ASP A 564 -25.56 42.37 18.96
C ASP A 564 -26.73 41.76 19.82
N GLU A 565 -27.79 41.22 19.18
CA GLU A 565 -28.86 40.53 19.89
C GLU A 565 -28.40 39.18 20.45
N VAL A 566 -27.54 38.44 19.72
CA VAL A 566 -26.92 37.19 20.19
C VAL A 566 -26.00 37.45 21.37
N LYS A 567 -25.27 38.56 21.34
CA LYS A 567 -24.39 38.99 22.42
C LYS A 567 -25.15 39.33 23.71
N SER A 568 -26.32 39.97 23.61
CA SER A 568 -27.16 40.26 24.76
C SER A 568 -27.80 38.97 25.30
N LEU A 569 -28.24 38.07 24.44
CA LEU A 569 -28.85 36.78 24.82
C LEU A 569 -27.86 35.88 25.60
N VAL A 570 -26.61 35.80 25.13
CA VAL A 570 -25.52 35.04 25.82
C VAL A 570 -25.24 35.62 27.20
N LYS A 571 -25.29 36.96 27.33
CA LYS A 571 -25.08 37.65 28.61
C LYS A 571 -26.26 37.46 29.58
N ASP A 572 -27.49 37.53 29.07
CA ASP A 572 -28.71 37.40 29.88
C ASP A 572 -28.98 35.96 30.36
N LEU A 573 -28.52 34.96 29.59
CA LEU A 573 -28.66 33.54 29.92
C LEU A 573 -27.42 32.96 30.62
N GLY A 574 -26.35 33.76 30.82
CA GLY A 574 -25.11 33.31 31.46
C GLY A 574 -24.43 32.11 30.77
N LEU A 575 -24.55 32.01 29.43
CA LEU A 575 -23.96 30.91 28.68
C LEU A 575 -22.47 31.08 28.58
N ASP A 576 -21.72 30.06 29.00
CA ASP A 576 -20.27 29.99 28.86
C ASP A 576 -19.92 29.32 27.51
N THR A 577 -19.10 29.98 26.70
CA THR A 577 -18.66 29.52 25.38
C THR A 577 -17.39 28.67 25.45
N LYS A 578 -17.24 27.90 26.54
CA LYS A 578 -16.15 26.92 26.67
C LYS A 578 -16.50 25.59 26.07
#